data_8ee55e4291b163895d2d8745e765e853
#
_entry.id   8ee55e4291b163895d2d8745e765e853
#
_cell.length_a   1.000
_cell.length_b   1.000
_cell.length_c   1.000
_cell.angle_alpha   90.00
_cell.angle_beta   90.00
_cell.angle_gamma   90.00
#
_symmetry.space_group_name_H-M   'P 1'
#
loop_
_entity.id
_entity.type
_entity.pdbx_description
1 polymer ?
#
loop_
_entity_poly.entity_id
_entity_poly.type
_entity_poly.pdbx_seq_one_letter_code
_entity_poly.pdbx_strand_id
1 'polypeptide(L)'
;LSSSSAASDVYKRQIMKGIVLAGGSGTRLYPLTMVTSKQLLPIYDKPMIYYPLSVLMNAGIRDILIISTPQDTPRFEALLGDGHQFGVQLTYKVQPSPDGLAQAFIIGEEFIGDDSVAMVLGDNIFFGHGLNKRLKAAVENAETGKGATVFGYYVDDPERFGIVEFDSEGKAISIEEKPEKPKSNYCVTGLYLSLIHISEPTRLRCI
;
A
#
# COMPACT_ATOMS: atom_id res chain seq x y z
N LEU A 1 43.17 -12.61 11.41
CA LEU A 1 41.97 -13.41 11.03
C LEU A 1 40.74 -12.92 11.75
N SER A 2 39.99 -12.00 11.16
CA SER A 2 38.60 -11.76 11.57
C SER A 2 37.95 -10.71 10.61
N SER A 3 37.76 -11.08 9.35
CA SER A 3 37.06 -10.23 8.38
C SER A 3 35.80 -10.88 7.78
N SER A 4 35.31 -11.96 8.41
CA SER A 4 34.19 -12.76 7.89
C SER A 4 32.83 -12.46 8.55
N SER A 5 32.77 -11.78 9.69
CA SER A 5 31.47 -11.50 10.36
C SER A 5 30.77 -10.21 9.87
N ALA A 6 31.54 -9.19 9.47
CA ALA A 6 30.98 -7.94 8.99
C ALA A 6 30.31 -8.04 7.62
N ALA A 7 30.68 -9.03 6.80
CA ALA A 7 30.07 -9.25 5.47
C ALA A 7 28.73 -9.99 5.57
N SER A 8 28.47 -10.76 6.65
CA SER A 8 27.20 -11.46 6.83
C SER A 8 26.10 -10.57 7.44
N ASP A 9 26.48 -9.52 8.16
CA ASP A 9 25.51 -8.58 8.77
C ASP A 9 24.98 -7.53 7.80
N VAL A 10 25.66 -7.34 6.65
CA VAL A 10 25.19 -6.47 5.57
C VAL A 10 24.02 -7.10 4.78
N TYR A 11 23.84 -8.42 4.85
CA TYR A 11 22.79 -9.16 4.12
C TYR A 11 21.48 -9.40 4.89
N LYS A 12 21.35 -8.93 6.12
CA LYS A 12 20.09 -8.93 6.86
C LYS A 12 19.40 -7.56 6.85
N ARG A 13 19.47 -6.81 5.76
CA ARG A 13 18.49 -5.74 5.53
C ARG A 13 17.18 -6.43 5.22
N GLN A 14 16.21 -6.33 6.12
CA GLN A 14 14.83 -6.65 5.83
C GLN A 14 14.42 -5.87 4.57
N ILE A 15 14.22 -6.59 3.48
CA ILE A 15 13.81 -5.98 2.20
C ILE A 15 12.32 -5.71 2.36
N MET A 16 11.92 -4.43 2.34
CA MET A 16 10.51 -4.10 2.34
C MET A 16 9.85 -4.57 1.05
N LYS A 17 8.80 -5.36 1.15
CA LYS A 17 7.97 -5.81 0.04
C LYS A 17 6.79 -4.87 -0.19
N GLY A 18 6.27 -4.83 -1.40
CA GLY A 18 5.13 -4.00 -1.76
C GLY A 18 3.89 -4.82 -2.09
N ILE A 19 2.72 -4.32 -1.72
CA ILE A 19 1.43 -4.83 -2.21
C ILE A 19 0.68 -3.68 -2.86
N VAL A 20 0.22 -3.88 -4.09
CA VAL A 20 -0.76 -3.02 -4.73
C VAL A 20 -2.10 -3.74 -4.74
N LEU A 21 -3.08 -3.24 -4.00
CA LEU A 21 -4.43 -3.78 -4.00
C LEU A 21 -5.27 -3.11 -5.08
N ALA A 22 -5.46 -3.81 -6.19
CA ALA A 22 -6.14 -3.33 -7.39
C ALA A 22 -7.48 -4.06 -7.63
N GLY A 23 -8.22 -4.28 -6.55
CA GLY A 23 -9.55 -4.88 -6.57
C GLY A 23 -10.69 -3.85 -6.62
N GLY A 24 -11.91 -4.37 -6.57
CA GLY A 24 -13.13 -3.56 -6.48
C GLY A 24 -13.86 -3.40 -7.82
N SER A 25 -15.20 -3.28 -7.75
CA SER A 25 -16.10 -3.25 -8.91
C SER A 25 -16.14 -1.91 -9.65
N GLY A 26 -15.60 -0.83 -9.07
CA GLY A 26 -15.54 0.49 -9.70
C GLY A 26 -16.91 1.09 -10.07
N THR A 27 -18.01 0.67 -9.45
CA THR A 27 -19.40 1.02 -9.82
C THR A 27 -19.68 2.51 -9.93
N ARG A 28 -18.94 3.34 -9.18
CA ARG A 28 -19.07 4.81 -9.24
C ARG A 28 -18.65 5.41 -10.57
N LEU A 29 -17.92 4.65 -11.40
CA LEU A 29 -17.43 5.08 -12.71
C LEU A 29 -18.17 4.39 -13.87
N TYR A 30 -19.32 3.74 -13.61
CA TYR A 30 -20.14 3.17 -14.69
C TYR A 30 -20.55 4.28 -15.68
N PRO A 31 -20.56 3.99 -17.01
CA PRO A 31 -20.32 2.67 -17.63
C PRO A 31 -18.84 2.33 -17.91
N LEU A 32 -17.88 3.20 -17.63
CA LEU A 32 -16.47 3.02 -17.98
C LEU A 32 -15.86 1.74 -17.40
N THR A 33 -16.28 1.37 -16.19
CA THR A 33 -15.77 0.19 -15.44
C THR A 33 -16.63 -1.07 -15.57
N MET A 34 -17.59 -1.08 -16.50
CA MET A 34 -18.42 -2.28 -16.75
C MET A 34 -17.62 -3.46 -17.33
N VAL A 35 -16.58 -3.15 -18.09
CA VAL A 35 -15.79 -4.16 -18.82
C VAL A 35 -14.30 -4.13 -18.48
N THR A 36 -13.87 -3.27 -17.59
CA THR A 36 -12.48 -3.13 -17.20
C THR A 36 -12.33 -2.63 -15.77
N SER A 37 -11.20 -2.97 -15.14
CA SER A 37 -10.84 -2.42 -13.84
C SER A 37 -10.67 -0.91 -13.89
N LYS A 38 -11.09 -0.22 -12.83
CA LYS A 38 -10.86 1.21 -12.62
C LYS A 38 -9.38 1.59 -12.78
N GLN A 39 -8.49 0.76 -12.28
CA GLN A 39 -7.05 0.99 -12.26
C GLN A 39 -6.41 0.84 -13.65
N LEU A 40 -7.13 0.28 -14.61
CA LEU A 40 -6.72 0.20 -16.02
C LEU A 40 -7.17 1.40 -16.85
N LEU A 41 -8.08 2.24 -16.32
CA LEU A 41 -8.49 3.46 -16.98
C LEU A 41 -7.34 4.46 -17.07
N PRO A 42 -7.23 5.22 -18.18
CA PRO A 42 -6.17 6.20 -18.33
C PRO A 42 -6.38 7.40 -17.41
N ILE A 43 -5.31 7.83 -16.77
CA ILE A 43 -5.20 9.10 -16.07
C ILE A 43 -4.11 9.89 -16.78
N TYR A 44 -4.51 10.88 -17.56
CA TYR A 44 -3.68 11.65 -18.47
C TYR A 44 -3.03 10.75 -19.54
N ASP A 45 -1.79 10.34 -19.41
CA ASP A 45 -0.98 9.63 -20.41
C ASP A 45 -0.75 8.14 -20.13
N LYS A 46 -1.23 7.62 -18.98
CA LYS A 46 -0.98 6.23 -18.57
C LYS A 46 -2.12 5.67 -17.73
N PRO A 47 -2.28 4.33 -17.68
CA PRO A 47 -3.22 3.68 -16.77
C PRO A 47 -2.99 4.06 -15.31
N MET A 48 -4.09 4.17 -14.55
CA MET A 48 -4.05 4.59 -13.15
C MET A 48 -3.09 3.76 -12.29
N ILE A 49 -2.95 2.46 -12.55
CA ILE A 49 -2.10 1.54 -11.77
C ILE A 49 -0.61 1.96 -11.72
N TYR A 50 -0.14 2.72 -12.70
CA TYR A 50 1.25 3.20 -12.73
C TYR A 50 1.56 4.18 -11.60
N TYR A 51 0.57 4.93 -11.12
CA TYR A 51 0.77 5.91 -10.05
C TYR A 51 1.07 5.23 -8.71
N PRO A 52 0.23 4.32 -8.17
CA PRO A 52 0.56 3.61 -6.92
C PRO A 52 1.81 2.74 -7.07
N LEU A 53 2.04 2.13 -8.24
CA LEU A 53 3.28 1.39 -8.49
C LEU A 53 4.50 2.31 -8.35
N SER A 54 4.45 3.52 -8.94
CA SER A 54 5.54 4.50 -8.82
C SER A 54 5.79 4.96 -7.38
N VAL A 55 4.78 5.00 -6.53
CA VAL A 55 4.94 5.33 -5.10
C VAL A 55 5.80 4.30 -4.40
N LEU A 56 5.53 3.00 -4.60
CA LEU A 56 6.36 1.92 -4.05
C LEU A 56 7.78 1.97 -4.59
N MET A 57 7.93 2.21 -5.88
CA MET A 57 9.25 2.35 -6.54
C MET A 57 10.05 3.53 -5.96
N ASN A 58 9.40 4.67 -5.70
CA ASN A 58 10.02 5.86 -5.09
C ASN A 58 10.38 5.63 -3.61
N ALA A 59 9.67 4.75 -2.93
CA ALA A 59 10.03 4.26 -1.59
C ALA A 59 11.24 3.30 -1.61
N GLY A 60 11.72 2.89 -2.78
CA GLY A 60 12.84 1.95 -2.94
C GLY A 60 12.42 0.48 -3.01
N ILE A 61 11.12 0.20 -2.96
CA ILE A 61 10.56 -1.16 -3.00
C ILE A 61 10.65 -1.71 -4.43
N ARG A 62 11.11 -2.95 -4.57
CA ARG A 62 11.34 -3.59 -5.86
C ARG A 62 10.65 -4.94 -6.04
N ASP A 63 10.28 -5.61 -4.96
CA ASP A 63 9.52 -6.85 -4.97
C ASP A 63 8.06 -6.51 -4.62
N ILE A 64 7.15 -6.64 -5.59
CA ILE A 64 5.80 -6.10 -5.50
C ILE A 64 4.77 -7.15 -5.93
N LEU A 65 3.79 -7.38 -5.07
CA LEU A 65 2.63 -8.21 -5.33
C LEU A 65 1.43 -7.35 -5.76
N ILE A 66 0.87 -7.66 -6.91
CA ILE A 66 -0.39 -7.07 -7.38
C ILE A 66 -1.53 -8.04 -7.07
N ILE A 67 -2.50 -7.56 -6.30
CA ILE A 67 -3.70 -8.34 -5.95
C ILE A 67 -4.90 -7.72 -6.64
N SER A 68 -5.60 -8.51 -7.45
CA SER A 68 -6.76 -8.04 -8.21
C SER A 68 -7.85 -9.09 -8.31
N THR A 69 -8.96 -8.74 -8.98
CA THR A 69 -10.08 -9.65 -9.24
C THR A 69 -9.67 -10.77 -10.20
N PRO A 70 -10.39 -11.91 -10.22
CA PRO A 70 -10.13 -12.98 -11.20
C PRO A 70 -10.20 -12.51 -12.66
N GLN A 71 -11.07 -11.55 -12.94
CA GLN A 71 -11.29 -11.02 -14.29
C GLN A 71 -10.20 -10.07 -14.75
N ASP A 72 -9.62 -9.30 -13.81
CA ASP A 72 -8.68 -8.23 -14.14
C ASP A 72 -7.21 -8.62 -13.96
N THR A 73 -6.91 -9.64 -13.14
CA THR A 73 -5.53 -10.12 -12.95
C THR A 73 -4.82 -10.42 -14.27
N PRO A 74 -5.41 -11.15 -15.25
CA PRO A 74 -4.76 -11.39 -16.55
C PRO A 74 -4.49 -10.12 -17.34
N ARG A 75 -5.31 -9.07 -17.16
CA ARG A 75 -5.12 -7.78 -17.82
C ARG A 75 -3.95 -7.00 -17.22
N PHE A 76 -3.77 -7.06 -15.90
CA PHE A 76 -2.60 -6.48 -15.24
C PHE A 76 -1.31 -7.23 -15.63
N GLU A 77 -1.35 -8.56 -15.71
CA GLU A 77 -0.23 -9.36 -16.20
C GLU A 77 0.14 -9.00 -17.64
N ALA A 78 -0.85 -8.84 -18.52
CA ALA A 78 -0.61 -8.44 -19.91
C ALA A 78 -0.04 -7.01 -20.03
N LEU A 79 -0.46 -6.08 -19.13
CA LEU A 79 -0.01 -4.69 -19.15
C LEU A 79 1.40 -4.52 -18.57
N LEU A 80 1.67 -5.16 -17.43
CA LEU A 80 2.83 -4.87 -16.60
C LEU A 80 3.93 -5.95 -16.71
N GLY A 81 3.60 -7.14 -17.24
CA GLY A 81 4.51 -8.27 -17.34
C GLY A 81 5.07 -8.69 -15.98
N ASP A 82 6.33 -9.08 -15.97
CA ASP A 82 7.08 -9.42 -14.76
C ASP A 82 7.70 -8.19 -14.04
N GLY A 83 7.52 -6.99 -14.60
CA GLY A 83 8.02 -5.74 -14.05
C GLY A 83 9.45 -5.39 -14.43
N HIS A 84 10.15 -6.27 -15.17
CA HIS A 84 11.55 -6.06 -15.52
C HIS A 84 11.80 -4.71 -16.23
N GLN A 85 10.90 -4.31 -17.12
CA GLN A 85 10.97 -3.03 -17.83
C GLN A 85 10.91 -1.79 -16.90
N PHE A 86 10.44 -1.96 -15.66
CA PHE A 86 10.39 -0.90 -14.65
C PHE A 86 11.50 -1.04 -13.59
N GLY A 87 12.34 -2.07 -13.69
CA GLY A 87 13.36 -2.38 -12.68
C GLY A 87 12.79 -2.89 -11.37
N VAL A 88 11.67 -3.58 -11.41
CA VAL A 88 10.99 -4.25 -10.27
C VAL A 88 10.69 -5.70 -10.63
N GLN A 89 10.35 -6.50 -9.62
CA GLN A 89 9.79 -7.84 -9.78
C GLN A 89 8.33 -7.80 -9.41
N LEU A 90 7.46 -8.17 -10.34
CA LEU A 90 6.01 -8.23 -10.13
C LEU A 90 5.55 -9.67 -10.02
N THR A 91 4.73 -9.92 -9.02
CA THR A 91 3.96 -11.16 -8.86
C THR A 91 2.48 -10.81 -8.76
N TYR A 92 1.62 -11.80 -9.02
CA TYR A 92 0.18 -11.57 -9.11
C TYR A 92 -0.56 -12.60 -8.27
N LYS A 93 -1.56 -12.17 -7.53
CA LYS A 93 -2.50 -13.04 -6.82
C LYS A 93 -3.93 -12.54 -7.01
N VAL A 94 -4.86 -13.49 -6.98
CA VAL A 94 -6.28 -13.20 -7.17
C VAL A 94 -6.96 -13.01 -5.82
N GLN A 95 -7.73 -11.93 -5.70
CA GLN A 95 -8.69 -11.70 -4.63
C GLN A 95 -10.06 -12.20 -5.12
N PRO A 96 -10.59 -13.34 -4.62
CA PRO A 96 -11.81 -13.94 -5.15
C PRO A 96 -13.07 -13.12 -4.81
N SER A 97 -13.07 -12.39 -3.70
CA SER A 97 -14.16 -11.54 -3.22
C SER A 97 -13.60 -10.29 -2.54
N PRO A 98 -14.30 -9.13 -2.59
CA PRO A 98 -13.82 -7.87 -2.02
C PRO A 98 -14.08 -7.79 -0.51
N ASP A 99 -13.44 -8.66 0.29
CA ASP A 99 -13.67 -8.81 1.73
C ASP A 99 -12.85 -7.82 2.59
N GLY A 100 -12.43 -6.71 1.98
CA GLY A 100 -11.73 -5.63 2.66
C GLY A 100 -10.20 -5.64 2.48
N LEU A 101 -9.55 -4.62 3.05
CA LEU A 101 -8.11 -4.40 2.91
C LEU A 101 -7.27 -5.48 3.60
N ALA A 102 -7.74 -5.98 4.75
CA ALA A 102 -7.05 -6.99 5.54
C ALA A 102 -6.85 -8.30 4.78
N GLN A 103 -7.77 -8.65 3.87
CA GLN A 103 -7.65 -9.85 3.04
C GLN A 103 -6.40 -9.83 2.16
N ALA A 104 -5.90 -8.64 1.77
CA ALA A 104 -4.68 -8.52 0.98
C ALA A 104 -3.45 -9.12 1.70
N PHE A 105 -3.39 -9.02 3.03
CA PHE A 105 -2.31 -9.60 3.83
C PHE A 105 -2.45 -11.11 3.94
N ILE A 106 -3.67 -11.63 4.06
CA ILE A 106 -3.92 -13.09 4.06
C ILE A 106 -3.52 -13.69 2.70
N ILE A 107 -3.94 -13.06 1.59
CA ILE A 107 -3.58 -13.50 0.24
C ILE A 107 -2.07 -13.39 0.01
N GLY A 108 -1.46 -12.34 0.56
CA GLY A 108 -0.03 -12.04 0.43
C GLY A 108 0.87 -12.74 1.44
N GLU A 109 0.37 -13.52 2.39
CA GLU A 109 1.12 -14.08 3.53
C GLU A 109 2.42 -14.78 3.10
N GLU A 110 2.33 -15.71 2.15
CA GLU A 110 3.49 -16.41 1.61
C GLU A 110 4.50 -15.46 0.92
N PHE A 111 3.99 -14.46 0.19
CA PHE A 111 4.83 -13.45 -0.46
C PHE A 111 5.51 -12.54 0.57
N ILE A 112 4.81 -12.13 1.60
CA ILE A 112 5.35 -11.26 2.66
C ILE A 112 6.41 -12.00 3.46
N GLY A 113 6.11 -13.22 3.93
CA GLY A 113 6.98 -13.96 4.84
C GLY A 113 7.27 -13.16 6.11
N ASP A 114 8.55 -13.08 6.47
CA ASP A 114 9.02 -12.33 7.65
C ASP A 114 9.46 -10.89 7.34
N ASP A 115 9.22 -10.41 6.11
CA ASP A 115 9.68 -9.09 5.67
C ASP A 115 8.67 -7.99 6.03
N SER A 116 9.18 -6.75 6.14
CA SER A 116 8.34 -5.57 6.21
C SER A 116 7.55 -5.38 4.91
N VAL A 117 6.32 -4.90 5.02
CA VAL A 117 5.45 -4.71 3.87
C VAL A 117 4.89 -3.29 3.81
N ALA A 118 4.84 -2.73 2.61
CA ALA A 118 4.08 -1.54 2.28
C ALA A 118 2.88 -1.94 1.42
N MET A 119 1.70 -1.44 1.75
CA MET A 119 0.50 -1.63 0.93
C MET A 119 0.01 -0.29 0.40
N VAL A 120 -0.32 -0.26 -0.89
CA VAL A 120 -0.95 0.89 -1.53
C VAL A 120 -2.22 0.45 -2.26
N LEU A 121 -3.27 1.28 -2.16
CA LEU A 121 -4.48 1.07 -2.93
C LEU A 121 -4.24 1.48 -4.40
N GLY A 122 -4.64 0.62 -5.32
CA GLY A 122 -4.39 0.76 -6.76
C GLY A 122 -5.07 1.96 -7.43
N ASP A 123 -5.98 2.63 -6.72
CA ASP A 123 -6.70 3.81 -7.18
C ASP A 123 -6.30 5.11 -6.49
N ASN A 124 -5.24 5.08 -5.68
CA ASN A 124 -4.72 6.27 -5.01
C ASN A 124 -3.56 6.87 -5.80
N ILE A 125 -3.63 8.17 -6.01
CA ILE A 125 -2.60 8.97 -6.67
C ILE A 125 -1.97 9.89 -5.64
N PHE A 126 -0.69 9.70 -5.37
CA PHE A 126 0.06 10.52 -4.42
C PHE A 126 0.91 11.53 -5.18
N PHE A 127 0.71 12.79 -4.85
CA PHE A 127 1.48 13.88 -5.38
C PHE A 127 1.69 14.95 -4.29
N GLY A 128 2.86 15.56 -4.26
CA GLY A 128 3.10 16.66 -3.34
C GLY A 128 4.58 16.91 -3.08
N HIS A 129 4.86 18.12 -2.60
CA HIS A 129 6.22 18.50 -2.24
C HIS A 129 6.75 17.67 -1.07
N GLY A 130 7.95 17.11 -1.25
CA GLY A 130 8.61 16.31 -0.21
C GLY A 130 8.08 14.89 -0.04
N LEU A 131 7.20 14.38 -0.92
CA LEU A 131 6.67 13.03 -0.86
C LEU A 131 7.79 11.97 -0.74
N ASN A 132 8.81 12.04 -1.60
CA ASN A 132 9.92 11.08 -1.60
C ASN A 132 10.70 11.08 -0.26
N LYS A 133 10.86 12.25 0.38
CA LYS A 133 11.49 12.34 1.71
C LYS A 133 10.65 11.64 2.77
N ARG A 134 9.33 11.83 2.71
CA ARG A 134 8.38 11.19 3.65
C ARG A 134 8.33 9.68 3.45
N LEU A 135 8.33 9.21 2.19
CA LEU A 135 8.38 7.78 1.88
C LEU A 135 9.65 7.12 2.43
N LYS A 136 10.83 7.74 2.22
CA LYS A 136 12.09 7.24 2.76
C LYS A 136 12.09 7.18 4.30
N ALA A 137 11.57 8.21 4.95
CA ALA A 137 11.46 8.23 6.42
C ALA A 137 10.51 7.14 6.93
N ALA A 138 9.40 6.87 6.21
CA ALA A 138 8.47 5.80 6.55
C ALA A 138 9.10 4.41 6.41
N VAL A 139 9.90 4.19 5.37
CA VAL A 139 10.69 2.95 5.19
C VAL A 139 11.69 2.80 6.32
N GLU A 140 12.45 3.85 6.67
CA GLU A 140 13.42 3.84 7.76
C GLU A 140 12.75 3.54 9.12
N ASN A 141 11.57 4.10 9.39
CA ASN A 141 10.79 3.79 10.58
C ASN A 141 10.43 2.30 10.66
N ALA A 142 10.02 1.73 9.53
CA ALA A 142 9.70 0.32 9.42
C ALA A 142 10.93 -0.57 9.67
N GLU A 143 12.03 -0.31 8.96
CA GLU A 143 13.28 -1.07 9.07
C GLU A 143 13.90 -1.00 10.49
N THR A 144 13.67 0.10 11.19
CA THR A 144 14.18 0.29 12.58
C THR A 144 13.19 -0.18 13.67
N GLY A 145 12.05 -0.76 13.28
CA GLY A 145 11.05 -1.27 14.24
C GLY A 145 10.32 -0.19 15.04
N LYS A 146 10.34 1.06 14.57
CA LYS A 146 9.66 2.19 15.25
C LYS A 146 8.14 2.18 15.12
N GLY A 147 7.59 1.26 14.32
CA GLY A 147 6.16 1.07 14.14
C GLY A 147 5.69 1.30 12.71
N ALA A 148 4.38 1.21 12.52
CA ALA A 148 3.73 1.44 11.23
C ALA A 148 3.59 2.94 10.93
N THR A 149 3.60 3.28 9.64
CA THR A 149 3.36 4.65 9.16
C THR A 149 2.11 4.69 8.30
N VAL A 150 1.19 5.59 8.62
CA VAL A 150 0.03 5.96 7.81
C VAL A 150 0.19 7.39 7.32
N PHE A 151 -0.44 7.71 6.19
CA PHE A 151 -0.39 9.06 5.62
C PHE A 151 -1.75 9.72 5.77
N GLY A 152 -1.79 10.83 6.48
CA GLY A 152 -2.98 11.66 6.64
C GLY A 152 -3.06 12.74 5.56
N TYR A 153 -4.27 12.96 5.04
CA TYR A 153 -4.59 14.06 4.12
C TYR A 153 -5.73 14.88 4.66
N TYR A 154 -5.58 16.20 4.66
CA TYR A 154 -6.62 17.10 5.14
C TYR A 154 -7.81 17.14 4.18
N VAL A 155 -9.03 16.99 4.72
CA VAL A 155 -10.30 17.02 3.97
C VAL A 155 -11.31 17.93 4.67
N ASP A 156 -12.23 18.51 3.89
CA ASP A 156 -13.27 19.39 4.41
C ASP A 156 -14.55 18.63 4.83
N ASP A 157 -14.68 17.37 4.39
CA ASP A 157 -15.82 16.47 4.63
C ASP A 157 -15.38 15.16 5.31
N PRO A 158 -14.79 15.23 6.54
CA PRO A 158 -14.13 14.09 7.18
C PRO A 158 -15.07 12.91 7.50
N GLU A 159 -16.36 13.13 7.69
CA GLU A 159 -17.35 12.10 7.97
C GLU A 159 -17.47 11.02 6.88
N ARG A 160 -16.89 11.26 5.72
CA ARG A 160 -16.92 10.31 4.57
C ARG A 160 -15.77 9.34 4.54
N PHE A 161 -14.77 9.51 5.40
CA PHE A 161 -13.49 8.82 5.34
C PHE A 161 -13.12 8.15 6.67
N GLY A 162 -12.13 7.29 6.63
CA GLY A 162 -11.42 6.88 7.84
C GLY A 162 -10.59 8.05 8.36
N ILE A 163 -10.85 8.49 9.59
CA ILE A 163 -10.22 9.67 10.19
C ILE A 163 -9.18 9.25 11.20
N VAL A 164 -8.00 9.86 11.09
CA VAL A 164 -6.91 9.67 12.03
C VAL A 164 -6.83 10.86 12.99
N GLU A 165 -6.71 10.56 14.28
CA GLU A 165 -6.45 11.51 15.35
C GLU A 165 -4.95 11.46 15.70
N PHE A 166 -4.31 12.62 15.84
CA PHE A 166 -2.90 12.73 16.21
C PHE A 166 -2.75 13.39 17.58
N ASP A 167 -1.73 12.98 18.33
CA ASP A 167 -1.28 13.71 19.49
C ASP A 167 -0.43 14.95 19.11
N SER A 168 0.04 15.69 20.11
CA SER A 168 0.86 16.89 19.93
C SER A 168 2.23 16.62 19.28
N GLU A 169 2.68 15.36 19.27
CA GLU A 169 3.93 14.92 18.65
C GLU A 169 3.73 14.39 17.23
N GLY A 170 2.47 14.36 16.73
CA GLY A 170 2.10 13.86 15.41
C GLY A 170 2.00 12.34 15.32
N LYS A 171 1.89 11.64 16.48
CA LYS A 171 1.66 10.21 16.53
C LYS A 171 0.16 9.91 16.40
N ALA A 172 -0.20 8.96 15.57
CA ALA A 172 -1.58 8.50 15.46
C ALA A 172 -2.03 7.81 16.75
N ILE A 173 -3.10 8.30 17.37
CA ILE A 173 -3.66 7.77 18.62
C ILE A 173 -4.98 7.04 18.43
N SER A 174 -5.74 7.37 17.38
CA SER A 174 -6.93 6.64 16.99
C SER A 174 -7.19 6.73 15.49
N ILE A 175 -7.88 5.73 14.95
CA ILE A 175 -8.42 5.73 13.57
C ILE A 175 -9.86 5.28 13.67
N GLU A 176 -10.77 6.06 13.10
CA GLU A 176 -12.21 5.78 13.13
C GLU A 176 -12.79 5.86 11.72
N GLU A 177 -13.47 4.80 11.28
CA GLU A 177 -14.06 4.75 9.94
C GLU A 177 -15.39 5.48 9.91
N LYS A 178 -15.49 6.51 9.07
CA LYS A 178 -16.69 7.33 8.83
C LYS A 178 -17.41 7.76 10.12
N PRO A 179 -16.72 8.46 11.02
CA PRO A 179 -17.28 8.87 12.29
C PRO A 179 -18.42 9.88 12.10
N GLU A 180 -19.50 9.76 12.88
CA GLU A 180 -20.57 10.77 12.91
C GLU A 180 -20.07 12.12 13.46
N LYS A 181 -19.06 12.08 14.32
CA LYS A 181 -18.42 13.26 14.93
C LYS A 181 -16.91 13.13 14.80
N PRO A 182 -16.35 13.55 13.64
CA PRO A 182 -14.92 13.45 13.40
C PRO A 182 -14.08 14.21 14.43
N LYS A 183 -13.03 13.57 14.94
CA LYS A 183 -12.09 14.19 15.90
C LYS A 183 -11.00 15.01 15.23
N SER A 184 -10.80 14.82 13.94
CA SER A 184 -9.88 15.61 13.12
C SER A 184 -10.40 15.70 11.69
N ASN A 185 -9.74 16.54 10.88
CA ASN A 185 -9.98 16.65 9.44
C ASN A 185 -8.95 15.86 8.60
N TYR A 186 -8.17 14.98 9.22
CA TYR A 186 -7.18 14.19 8.50
C TYR A 186 -7.73 12.80 8.19
N CYS A 187 -7.97 12.53 6.91
CA CYS A 187 -8.33 11.18 6.47
C CYS A 187 -7.07 10.31 6.28
N VAL A 188 -7.20 9.03 6.59
CA VAL A 188 -6.18 8.02 6.26
C VAL A 188 -6.22 7.78 4.76
N THR A 189 -5.08 7.97 4.11
CA THR A 189 -4.95 7.64 2.68
C THR A 189 -4.68 6.15 2.48
N GLY A 190 -4.82 5.66 1.26
CA GLY A 190 -4.60 4.26 0.92
C GLY A 190 -3.12 3.90 0.78
N LEU A 191 -2.25 4.36 1.69
CA LEU A 191 -0.83 4.00 1.74
C LEU A 191 -0.42 3.68 3.18
N TYR A 192 0.06 2.47 3.38
CA TYR A 192 0.42 1.89 4.68
C TYR A 192 1.80 1.28 4.59
N LEU A 193 2.71 1.59 5.52
CA LEU A 193 4.06 1.03 5.59
C LEU A 193 4.30 0.35 6.94
N SER A 194 5.00 -0.80 6.89
CA SER A 194 5.34 -1.61 8.06
C SER A 194 4.14 -2.19 8.82
N LEU A 195 3.64 -3.28 8.30
CA LEU A 195 2.49 -4.00 8.86
C LEU A 195 2.86 -5.41 9.38
N ILE A 196 4.17 -5.73 9.56
CA ILE A 196 4.63 -7.06 9.99
C ILE A 196 3.95 -7.53 11.28
N HIS A 197 3.66 -6.63 12.22
CA HIS A 197 3.08 -6.99 13.51
C HIS A 197 1.55 -6.95 13.52
N ILE A 198 0.91 -6.71 12.38
CA ILE A 198 -0.56 -6.69 12.24
C ILE A 198 -1.10 -8.06 11.80
N SER A 199 -0.24 -9.04 11.52
CA SER A 199 -0.67 -10.40 11.16
C SER A 199 -1.34 -11.17 12.31
N GLU A 200 -1.38 -10.60 13.53
CA GLU A 200 -2.21 -11.13 14.60
C GLU A 200 -3.68 -10.67 14.46
N PRO A 201 -4.66 -11.59 14.28
CA PRO A 201 -6.07 -11.24 14.04
C PRO A 201 -6.70 -10.30 15.06
N THR A 202 -6.14 -10.22 16.26
CA THR A 202 -6.60 -9.35 17.35
C THR A 202 -6.21 -7.89 17.21
N ARG A 203 -5.18 -7.56 16.39
CA ARG A 203 -4.73 -6.17 16.16
C ARG A 203 -5.30 -5.52 14.90
N LEU A 204 -5.87 -6.31 13.99
CA LEU A 204 -6.56 -5.82 12.77
C LEU A 204 -7.90 -5.12 13.04
N ARG A 205 -8.39 -5.11 14.28
CA ARG A 205 -9.62 -4.39 14.66
C ARG A 205 -9.44 -2.88 14.85
N CYS A 206 -8.23 -2.36 14.67
CA CYS A 206 -7.90 -0.94 14.82
C CYS A 206 -7.49 -0.27 13.49
N ILE A 207 -7.91 -0.83 12.34
CA ILE A 207 -7.69 -0.25 11.02
C ILE A 207 -9.03 0.14 10.40
#